data_e64086fe5ddf013476a56cd12786e2e6
#
_entry.id   e64086fe5ddf013476a56cd12786e2e6
#
_cell.length_a   1.000
_cell.length_b   1.000
_cell.length_c   1.000
_cell.angle_alpha   90.00
_cell.angle_beta   90.00
_cell.angle_gamma   90.00
#
_symmetry.space_group_name_H-M   'P 1'
#
loop_
_entity.id
_entity.type
_entity.pdbx_description
1 polymer ?
#
loop_
_entity_poly.entity_id
_entity_poly.type
_entity_poly.pdbx_seq_one_letter_code
_entity_poly.pdbx_strand_id
1 'polypeptide(L)'
;ETAFAFCVLFKDHPGEIYAVRNVSPMVATYCDDGAFIASDLTAFIAYNKRYFIVPEYHILTMTADGITLEDLDGHSVEPEYMEVNWDVTAAQKDGYPHFMIKEIHEQPAAITRTITPRIKDMLPDFSEDAIADSFFENVSDITIVACGTAMYAGMVGKTMIQNRLHIPVTVAIASEFRYEEPVINEKSMVIVVSQSGA
;
A
#
# COMPACT_ATOMS: atom_id res chain seq x y z
N GLU A 1 -7.18 -3.66 -17.10
CA GLU A 1 -7.52 -2.34 -16.52
C GLU A 1 -6.22 -1.64 -16.12
N THR A 2 -6.08 -0.34 -16.44
CA THR A 2 -4.86 0.43 -16.18
C THR A 2 -5.04 1.22 -14.89
N ALA A 3 -4.14 1.07 -13.93
CA ALA A 3 -4.10 1.89 -12.72
C ALA A 3 -3.54 3.28 -13.06
N PHE A 4 -4.23 4.33 -12.63
CA PHE A 4 -3.78 5.72 -12.78
C PHE A 4 -4.35 6.62 -11.69
N ALA A 5 -3.62 7.70 -11.41
CA ALA A 5 -4.08 8.85 -10.65
C ALA A 5 -3.33 10.07 -11.17
N PHE A 6 -4.03 11.06 -11.66
CA PHE A 6 -3.41 12.28 -12.16
C PHE A 6 -4.23 13.52 -11.87
N CYS A 7 -3.52 14.65 -11.80
CA CYS A 7 -4.10 15.97 -11.71
C CYS A 7 -3.81 16.74 -13.00
N VAL A 8 -4.77 17.53 -13.44
CA VAL A 8 -4.70 18.31 -14.68
C VAL A 8 -4.97 19.77 -14.39
N LEU A 9 -4.15 20.63 -14.99
CA LEU A 9 -4.35 22.08 -15.01
C LEU A 9 -4.64 22.51 -16.44
N PHE A 10 -5.71 23.24 -16.64
CA PHE A 10 -6.04 23.83 -17.94
C PHE A 10 -5.71 25.33 -17.95
N LYS A 11 -5.05 25.77 -19.01
CA LYS A 11 -4.69 27.20 -19.19
C LYS A 11 -5.92 28.11 -19.18
N ASP A 12 -7.02 27.63 -19.74
CA ASP A 12 -8.25 28.43 -19.90
C ASP A 12 -9.16 28.37 -18.65
N HIS A 13 -8.77 27.58 -17.63
CA HIS A 13 -9.42 27.45 -16.34
C HIS A 13 -8.44 27.75 -15.19
N PRO A 14 -7.99 29.01 -15.06
CA PRO A 14 -7.04 29.35 -14.01
C PRO A 14 -7.69 29.26 -12.62
N GLY A 15 -6.96 28.68 -11.66
CA GLY A 15 -7.44 28.49 -10.29
C GLY A 15 -8.21 27.18 -10.06
N GLU A 16 -8.32 26.34 -11.07
CA GLU A 16 -8.95 25.02 -10.96
C GLU A 16 -7.92 23.91 -11.17
N ILE A 17 -7.98 22.87 -10.33
CA ILE A 17 -7.23 21.63 -10.49
C ILE A 17 -8.25 20.52 -10.63
N TYR A 18 -8.14 19.77 -11.72
CA TYR A 18 -8.99 18.61 -11.98
C TYR A 18 -8.20 17.36 -11.66
N ALA A 19 -8.84 16.38 -11.02
CA ALA A 19 -8.20 15.12 -10.70
C ALA A 19 -9.12 13.94 -10.96
N VAL A 20 -8.53 12.83 -11.36
CA VAL A 20 -9.22 11.57 -11.61
C VAL A 20 -8.30 10.40 -11.28
N ARG A 21 -8.88 9.31 -10.79
CA ARG A 21 -8.15 8.08 -10.52
C ARG A 21 -8.90 6.84 -10.98
N ASN A 22 -8.13 5.77 -11.13
CA ASN A 22 -8.60 4.39 -11.23
C ASN A 22 -7.57 3.48 -10.56
N VAL A 23 -7.96 2.66 -9.59
CA VAL A 23 -7.12 1.76 -8.79
C VAL A 23 -6.10 2.51 -7.92
N SER A 24 -5.24 3.36 -8.52
CA SER A 24 -4.21 4.11 -7.77
C SER A 24 -4.81 4.95 -6.66
N PRO A 25 -4.17 5.05 -5.47
CA PRO A 25 -4.71 5.79 -4.34
C PRO A 25 -4.79 7.29 -4.63
N MET A 26 -5.87 7.92 -4.18
CA MET A 26 -6.05 9.37 -4.19
C MET A 26 -7.01 9.75 -3.09
N VAL A 27 -6.57 10.64 -2.22
CA VAL A 27 -7.33 11.18 -1.09
C VAL A 27 -7.40 12.70 -1.20
N ALA A 28 -8.48 13.28 -0.74
CA ALA A 28 -8.67 14.72 -0.79
C ALA A 28 -9.33 15.26 0.50
N THR A 29 -9.09 16.52 0.76
CA THR A 29 -9.73 17.26 1.86
C THR A 29 -9.83 18.75 1.55
N TYR A 30 -10.77 19.42 2.23
CA TYR A 30 -10.90 20.87 2.23
C TYR A 30 -11.01 21.37 3.67
N CYS A 31 -10.30 22.43 4.00
CA CYS A 31 -10.31 23.10 5.30
C CYS A 31 -9.97 24.58 5.15
N ASP A 32 -9.86 25.31 6.26
CA ASP A 32 -9.56 26.75 6.27
C ASP A 32 -8.23 27.10 5.59
N ASP A 33 -7.26 26.19 5.59
CA ASP A 33 -5.97 26.34 4.91
C ASP A 33 -6.04 26.08 3.39
N GLY A 34 -7.19 25.61 2.89
CA GLY A 34 -7.44 25.35 1.46
C GLY A 34 -7.80 23.91 1.14
N ALA A 35 -7.71 23.59 -0.15
CA ALA A 35 -7.98 22.26 -0.69
C ALA A 35 -6.68 21.48 -0.87
N PHE A 36 -6.71 20.21 -0.51
CA PHE A 36 -5.56 19.30 -0.61
C PHE A 36 -5.95 18.03 -1.35
N ILE A 37 -5.03 17.54 -2.18
CA ILE A 37 -5.12 16.25 -2.84
C ILE A 37 -3.76 15.55 -2.78
N ALA A 38 -3.75 14.27 -2.50
CA ALA A 38 -2.53 13.48 -2.36
C ALA A 38 -2.79 11.99 -2.63
N SER A 39 -1.73 11.24 -2.82
CA SER A 39 -1.79 9.77 -2.85
C SER A 39 -1.81 9.14 -1.46
N ASP A 40 -1.45 9.92 -0.41
CA ASP A 40 -1.37 9.44 0.98
C ASP A 40 -1.79 10.54 1.96
N LEU A 41 -2.45 10.17 3.05
CA LEU A 41 -2.95 11.07 4.10
C LEU A 41 -1.85 11.85 4.81
N THR A 42 -0.65 11.29 4.90
CA THR A 42 0.49 11.92 5.59
C THR A 42 0.88 13.25 4.98
N ALA A 43 0.50 13.50 3.71
CA ALA A 43 0.77 14.75 3.02
C ALA A 43 0.03 15.96 3.63
N PHE A 44 -1.18 15.76 4.18
CA PHE A 44 -2.01 16.85 4.69
C PHE A 44 -2.63 16.62 6.07
N ILE A 45 -2.37 15.48 6.72
CA ILE A 45 -2.95 15.14 8.03
C ILE A 45 -2.64 16.18 9.13
N ALA A 46 -1.54 16.93 8.98
CA ALA A 46 -1.18 18.01 9.88
C ALA A 46 -2.12 19.23 9.75
N TYR A 47 -2.80 19.38 8.60
CA TYR A 47 -3.74 20.47 8.31
C TYR A 47 -5.17 20.04 8.59
N ASN A 48 -5.56 18.82 8.18
CA ASN A 48 -6.92 18.32 8.39
C ASN A 48 -6.93 16.80 8.61
N LYS A 49 -7.65 16.37 9.64
CA LYS A 49 -7.87 14.94 9.93
C LYS A 49 -9.09 14.36 9.21
N ARG A 50 -9.94 15.22 8.65
CA ARG A 50 -11.12 14.83 7.89
C ARG A 50 -10.77 14.76 6.42
N TYR A 51 -11.04 13.66 5.77
CA TYR A 51 -10.70 13.41 4.37
C TYR A 51 -11.72 12.50 3.71
N PHE A 52 -11.65 12.36 2.40
CA PHE A 52 -12.36 11.33 1.64
C PHE A 52 -11.44 10.68 0.61
N ILE A 53 -11.75 9.44 0.25
CA ILE A 53 -11.12 8.76 -0.87
C ILE A 53 -11.84 9.21 -2.12
N VAL A 54 -11.12 9.72 -3.11
CA VAL A 54 -11.72 10.07 -4.40
C VAL A 54 -12.24 8.77 -5.05
N PRO A 55 -13.52 8.65 -5.37
CA PRO A 55 -14.05 7.45 -6.02
C PRO A 55 -13.42 7.25 -7.41
N GLU A 56 -13.38 6.00 -7.85
CA GLU A 56 -12.87 5.67 -9.19
C GLU A 56 -13.76 6.25 -10.27
N TYR A 57 -13.14 6.72 -11.36
CA TYR A 57 -13.84 7.31 -12.50
C TYR A 57 -14.75 8.51 -12.16
N HIS A 58 -14.43 9.24 -11.09
CA HIS A 58 -15.05 10.51 -10.76
C HIS A 58 -14.07 11.65 -11.02
N ILE A 59 -14.60 12.76 -11.46
CA ILE A 59 -13.84 14.00 -11.68
C ILE A 59 -13.95 14.83 -10.42
N LEU A 60 -12.82 15.06 -9.77
CA LEU A 60 -12.69 15.98 -8.67
C LEU A 60 -12.22 17.33 -9.24
N THR A 61 -12.97 18.40 -8.94
CA THR A 61 -12.54 19.78 -9.23
C THR A 61 -12.22 20.48 -7.93
N MET A 62 -11.00 20.98 -7.82
CA MET A 62 -10.48 21.66 -6.65
C MET A 62 -10.22 23.11 -6.97
N THR A 63 -10.76 24.02 -6.15
CA THR A 63 -10.61 25.48 -6.23
C THR A 63 -10.15 26.02 -4.89
N ALA A 64 -9.89 27.34 -4.83
CA ALA A 64 -9.63 28.02 -3.56
C ALA A 64 -10.84 27.98 -2.60
N ASP A 65 -12.05 27.87 -3.14
CA ASP A 65 -13.29 27.98 -2.39
C ASP A 65 -13.87 26.62 -1.99
N GLY A 66 -13.30 25.52 -2.49
CA GLY A 66 -13.78 24.17 -2.16
C GLY A 66 -13.43 23.08 -3.15
N ILE A 67 -14.06 21.94 -2.92
CA ILE A 67 -13.93 20.76 -3.76
C ILE A 67 -15.32 20.33 -4.23
N THR A 68 -15.47 20.02 -5.51
CA THR A 68 -16.64 19.36 -6.07
C THR A 68 -16.26 18.03 -6.67
N LEU A 69 -17.20 17.10 -6.68
CA LEU A 69 -17.04 15.74 -7.20
C LEU A 69 -18.20 15.45 -8.15
N GLU A 70 -17.88 14.93 -9.34
CA GLU A 70 -18.85 14.57 -10.36
C GLU A 70 -18.55 13.17 -10.91
N ASP A 71 -19.60 12.44 -11.28
CA ASP A 71 -19.43 11.19 -12.04
C ASP A 71 -19.11 11.50 -13.52
N LEU A 72 -18.87 10.47 -14.34
CA LEU A 72 -18.57 10.66 -15.77
C LEU A 72 -19.75 11.17 -16.60
N ASP A 73 -20.96 11.13 -16.07
CA ASP A 73 -22.16 11.68 -16.71
C ASP A 73 -22.41 13.14 -16.29
N GLY A 74 -21.58 13.70 -15.42
CA GLY A 74 -21.65 15.08 -14.93
C GLY A 74 -22.64 15.29 -13.80
N HIS A 75 -23.06 14.22 -13.10
CA HIS A 75 -23.88 14.35 -11.92
C HIS A 75 -23.01 14.65 -10.69
N SER A 76 -23.42 15.63 -9.89
CA SER A 76 -22.73 15.94 -8.64
C SER A 76 -22.86 14.79 -7.64
N VAL A 77 -21.76 14.45 -6.99
CA VAL A 77 -21.65 13.41 -5.97
C VAL A 77 -21.14 14.02 -4.68
N GLU A 78 -21.81 13.71 -3.57
CA GLU A 78 -21.34 14.15 -2.25
C GLU A 78 -20.17 13.27 -1.77
N PRO A 79 -19.03 13.85 -1.37
CA PRO A 79 -17.91 13.11 -0.85
C PRO A 79 -18.25 12.40 0.48
N GLU A 80 -17.92 11.13 0.60
CA GLU A 80 -18.03 10.39 1.86
C GLU A 80 -16.79 10.66 2.74
N TYR A 81 -16.94 11.60 3.67
CA TYR A 81 -15.86 11.99 4.56
C TYR A 81 -15.62 10.96 5.67
N MET A 82 -14.35 10.68 5.90
CA MET A 82 -13.82 9.87 6.99
C MET A 82 -12.97 10.73 7.91
N GLU A 83 -12.75 10.28 9.13
CA GLU A 83 -11.88 10.94 10.10
C GLU A 83 -10.73 10.01 10.52
N VAL A 84 -9.53 10.56 10.58
CA VAL A 84 -8.34 9.84 11.01
C VAL A 84 -8.32 9.78 12.55
N ASN A 85 -8.36 8.57 13.08
CA ASN A 85 -8.35 8.29 14.53
C ASN A 85 -6.96 7.92 15.10
N TRP A 86 -5.89 8.05 14.30
CA TRP A 86 -4.56 7.74 14.80
C TRP A 86 -3.86 8.96 15.37
N ASP A 87 -2.94 8.70 16.31
CA ASP A 87 -2.13 9.74 16.91
C ASP A 87 -1.21 10.36 15.83
N VAL A 88 -1.41 11.63 15.55
CA VAL A 88 -0.59 12.41 14.60
C VAL A 88 0.89 12.35 15.00
N THR A 89 1.18 12.20 16.28
CA THR A 89 2.55 12.06 16.82
C THR A 89 3.24 10.80 16.27
N ALA A 90 2.50 9.71 16.04
CA ALA A 90 3.05 8.48 15.46
C ALA A 90 3.42 8.65 13.98
N ALA A 91 2.71 9.52 13.26
CA ALA A 91 3.02 9.87 11.88
C ALA A 91 4.16 10.90 11.74
N GLN A 92 4.55 11.56 12.83
CA GLN A 92 5.64 12.53 12.83
C GLN A 92 7.01 11.83 12.81
N LYS A 93 8.04 12.57 12.40
CA LYS A 93 9.42 12.08 12.29
C LYS A 93 10.09 11.70 13.62
N ASP A 94 9.43 11.91 14.78
CA ASP A 94 9.91 11.54 16.11
C ASP A 94 11.33 12.08 16.43
N GLY A 95 11.63 13.29 16.00
CA GLY A 95 12.94 13.91 16.15
C GLY A 95 13.97 13.50 15.09
N TYR A 96 13.66 12.58 14.20
CA TYR A 96 14.53 12.22 13.08
C TYR A 96 14.43 13.23 11.94
N PRO A 97 15.51 13.49 11.19
CA PRO A 97 15.48 14.43 10.06
C PRO A 97 14.64 13.93 8.89
N HIS A 98 14.53 12.61 8.72
CA HIS A 98 13.80 11.96 7.62
C HIS A 98 13.03 10.75 8.11
N PHE A 99 11.90 10.42 7.45
CA PHE A 99 11.11 9.23 7.76
C PHE A 99 11.90 7.93 7.60
N MET A 100 12.69 7.79 6.54
CA MET A 100 13.51 6.60 6.31
C MET A 100 14.43 6.28 7.49
N ILE A 101 15.11 7.27 8.07
CA ILE A 101 15.99 7.02 9.22
C ILE A 101 15.19 6.63 10.48
N LYS A 102 14.00 7.23 10.68
CA LYS A 102 13.07 6.80 11.72
C LYS A 102 12.70 5.32 11.54
N GLU A 103 12.24 4.93 10.36
CA GLU A 103 11.83 3.56 10.03
C GLU A 103 12.97 2.56 10.21
N ILE A 104 14.22 2.93 9.85
CA ILE A 104 15.41 2.10 10.10
C ILE A 104 15.57 1.82 11.60
N HIS A 105 15.40 2.83 12.44
CA HIS A 105 15.52 2.68 13.90
C HIS A 105 14.31 1.94 14.53
N GLU A 106 13.16 1.97 13.90
CA GLU A 106 11.97 1.24 14.34
C GLU A 106 12.01 -0.26 14.03
N GLN A 107 12.85 -0.69 13.10
CA GLN A 107 12.90 -2.11 12.66
C GLN A 107 13.01 -3.13 13.79
N PRO A 108 13.86 -2.97 14.82
CA PRO A 108 13.94 -3.96 15.91
C PRO A 108 12.60 -4.15 16.64
N ALA A 109 11.91 -3.05 16.94
CA ALA A 109 10.61 -3.11 17.60
C ALA A 109 9.51 -3.67 16.66
N ALA A 110 9.53 -3.28 15.39
CA ALA A 110 8.59 -3.78 14.39
C ALA A 110 8.74 -5.28 14.16
N ILE A 111 9.97 -5.77 14.01
CA ILE A 111 10.28 -7.20 13.87
C ILE A 111 9.79 -7.97 15.09
N THR A 112 10.08 -7.48 16.30
CA THR A 112 9.63 -8.12 17.54
C THR A 112 8.10 -8.23 17.58
N ARG A 113 7.39 -7.14 17.30
CA ARG A 113 5.91 -7.15 17.26
C ARG A 113 5.33 -8.12 16.22
N THR A 114 6.02 -8.28 15.08
CA THR A 114 5.57 -9.15 14.00
C THR A 114 5.83 -10.63 14.31
N ILE A 115 6.99 -10.95 14.86
CA ILE A 115 7.44 -12.34 15.04
C ILE A 115 6.90 -12.93 16.34
N THR A 116 6.89 -12.15 17.46
CA THR A 116 6.55 -12.69 18.77
C THR A 116 5.19 -13.39 18.83
N PRO A 117 4.10 -12.87 18.25
CA PRO A 117 2.81 -13.56 18.23
C PRO A 117 2.81 -14.88 17.43
N ARG A 118 3.79 -15.03 16.53
CA ARG A 118 3.92 -16.18 15.61
C ARG A 118 4.97 -17.20 16.05
N ILE A 119 5.35 -17.16 17.33
CA ILE A 119 6.27 -18.14 17.93
C ILE A 119 5.61 -18.72 19.16
N LYS A 120 5.49 -20.06 19.20
CA LYS A 120 5.04 -20.83 20.34
C LYS A 120 6.02 -21.96 20.59
N ASP A 121 6.46 -22.11 21.82
CA ASP A 121 7.44 -23.16 22.21
C ASP A 121 8.71 -23.17 21.34
N MET A 122 9.19 -21.96 20.94
CA MET A 122 10.34 -21.75 20.05
C MET A 122 10.14 -22.22 18.61
N LEU A 123 8.92 -22.55 18.21
CA LEU A 123 8.54 -22.95 16.84
C LEU A 123 7.62 -21.90 16.21
N PRO A 124 7.64 -21.75 14.88
CA PRO A 124 6.65 -20.93 14.19
C PRO A 124 5.24 -21.46 14.43
N ASP A 125 4.30 -20.55 14.70
CA ASP A 125 2.89 -20.83 14.88
C ASP A 125 2.06 -19.77 14.13
N PHE A 126 1.34 -20.19 13.10
CA PHE A 126 0.48 -19.33 12.28
C PHE A 126 -1.02 -19.60 12.52
N SER A 127 -1.35 -20.26 13.62
CA SER A 127 -2.74 -20.61 13.95
C SER A 127 -3.65 -19.39 14.12
N GLU A 128 -3.11 -18.28 14.66
CA GLU A 128 -3.84 -17.02 14.77
C GLU A 128 -4.09 -16.34 13.40
N ASP A 129 -3.25 -16.64 12.42
CA ASP A 129 -3.42 -16.17 11.03
C ASP A 129 -4.31 -17.12 10.22
N ALA A 130 -4.92 -18.14 10.85
CA ALA A 130 -5.73 -19.19 10.23
C ALA A 130 -4.99 -20.01 9.15
N ILE A 131 -3.67 -20.15 9.27
CA ILE A 131 -2.83 -20.95 8.38
C ILE A 131 -2.44 -22.25 9.12
N ALA A 132 -2.93 -23.37 8.62
CA ALA A 132 -2.60 -24.67 9.19
C ALA A 132 -1.21 -25.14 8.75
N ASP A 133 -0.53 -25.90 9.60
CA ASP A 133 0.80 -26.48 9.29
C ASP A 133 0.78 -27.31 8.01
N SER A 134 -0.33 -28.00 7.73
CA SER A 134 -0.51 -28.79 6.50
C SER A 134 -0.40 -27.96 5.21
N PHE A 135 -0.58 -26.65 5.28
CA PHE A 135 -0.36 -25.74 4.13
C PHE A 135 1.10 -25.77 3.65
N PHE A 136 2.03 -25.98 4.56
CA PHE A 136 3.47 -26.02 4.25
C PHE A 136 3.97 -27.42 3.88
N GLU A 137 3.13 -28.45 4.02
CA GLU A 137 3.50 -29.80 3.67
C GLU A 137 3.57 -30.00 2.16
N ASN A 138 4.57 -30.76 1.71
CA ASN A 138 4.74 -31.16 0.31
C ASN A 138 4.96 -30.00 -0.69
N VAL A 139 5.36 -28.83 -0.24
CA VAL A 139 5.75 -27.73 -1.14
C VAL A 139 6.98 -28.13 -1.95
N SER A 140 6.84 -28.12 -3.28
CA SER A 140 7.91 -28.50 -4.21
C SER A 140 8.78 -27.31 -4.63
N ASP A 141 8.22 -26.13 -4.71
CA ASP A 141 8.87 -24.90 -5.13
C ASP A 141 8.15 -23.67 -4.56
N ILE A 142 8.86 -22.55 -4.48
CA ILE A 142 8.32 -21.29 -3.96
C ILE A 142 8.59 -20.18 -4.97
N THR A 143 7.57 -19.38 -5.28
CA THR A 143 7.71 -18.13 -6.02
C THR A 143 7.38 -16.94 -5.12
N ILE A 144 8.34 -16.05 -4.93
CA ILE A 144 8.15 -14.80 -4.18
C ILE A 144 7.87 -13.69 -5.17
N VAL A 145 6.71 -13.06 -5.05
CA VAL A 145 6.22 -12.01 -5.97
C VAL A 145 6.20 -10.67 -5.25
N ALA A 146 6.97 -9.72 -5.73
CA ALA A 146 7.09 -8.40 -5.11
C ALA A 146 7.65 -7.35 -6.07
N CYS A 147 7.55 -6.07 -5.69
CA CYS A 147 8.20 -4.94 -6.36
C CYS A 147 9.06 -4.13 -5.41
N GLY A 148 10.02 -3.36 -5.95
CA GLY A 148 10.84 -2.41 -5.20
C GLY A 148 11.61 -3.05 -4.03
N THR A 149 11.59 -2.41 -2.88
CA THR A 149 12.31 -2.88 -1.68
C THR A 149 11.73 -4.17 -1.10
N ALA A 150 10.44 -4.43 -1.28
CA ALA A 150 9.82 -5.71 -0.93
C ALA A 150 10.41 -6.87 -1.75
N MET A 151 10.74 -6.65 -3.03
CA MET A 151 11.42 -7.64 -3.86
C MET A 151 12.83 -7.93 -3.34
N TYR A 152 13.58 -6.92 -2.88
CA TYR A 152 14.90 -7.15 -2.29
C TYR A 152 14.82 -7.96 -0.99
N ALA A 153 13.82 -7.73 -0.16
CA ALA A 153 13.54 -8.60 0.99
C ALA A 153 13.24 -10.04 0.53
N GLY A 154 12.45 -10.19 -0.54
CA GLY A 154 12.20 -11.49 -1.17
C GLY A 154 13.46 -12.20 -1.68
N MET A 155 14.43 -11.46 -2.23
CA MET A 155 15.73 -12.03 -2.67
C MET A 155 16.55 -12.55 -1.50
N VAL A 156 16.55 -11.87 -0.35
CA VAL A 156 17.15 -12.39 0.89
C VAL A 156 16.41 -13.62 1.37
N GLY A 157 15.08 -13.56 1.41
CA GLY A 157 14.22 -14.70 1.77
C GLY A 157 14.46 -15.92 0.88
N LYS A 158 14.57 -15.73 -0.44
CA LYS A 158 14.95 -16.79 -1.38
C LYS A 158 16.21 -17.53 -0.93
N THR A 159 17.29 -16.77 -0.66
CA THR A 159 18.58 -17.38 -0.27
C THR A 159 18.45 -18.15 1.02
N MET A 160 17.75 -17.60 2.02
CA MET A 160 17.55 -18.27 3.31
C MET A 160 16.72 -19.55 3.17
N ILE A 161 15.60 -19.50 2.45
CA ILE A 161 14.69 -20.63 2.27
C ILE A 161 15.35 -21.71 1.44
N GLN A 162 15.95 -21.36 0.31
CA GLN A 162 16.60 -22.30 -0.60
C GLN A 162 17.76 -23.06 0.09
N ASN A 163 18.57 -22.34 0.88
CA ASN A 163 19.67 -22.96 1.61
C ASN A 163 19.21 -23.87 2.75
N ARG A 164 18.03 -23.61 3.30
CA ARG A 164 17.48 -24.38 4.43
C ARG A 164 16.66 -25.59 4.01
N LEU A 165 15.82 -25.40 3.00
CA LEU A 165 14.86 -26.42 2.56
C LEU A 165 15.32 -27.22 1.33
N HIS A 166 16.34 -26.74 0.59
CA HIS A 166 16.83 -27.35 -0.64
C HIS A 166 15.77 -27.54 -1.73
N ILE A 167 14.78 -26.63 -1.79
CA ILE A 167 13.77 -26.55 -2.85
C ILE A 167 14.02 -25.32 -3.73
N PRO A 168 13.58 -25.34 -5.01
CA PRO A 168 13.68 -24.17 -5.87
C PRO A 168 12.90 -22.98 -5.31
N VAL A 169 13.53 -21.81 -5.29
CA VAL A 169 12.87 -20.54 -4.94
C VAL A 169 13.15 -19.51 -6.01
N THR A 170 12.10 -18.96 -6.58
CA THR A 170 12.15 -17.90 -7.59
C THR A 170 11.67 -16.59 -6.99
N VAL A 171 12.26 -15.46 -7.43
CA VAL A 171 11.74 -14.11 -7.12
C VAL A 171 11.30 -13.50 -8.43
N ALA A 172 10.05 -13.09 -8.52
CA ALA A 172 9.44 -12.46 -9.68
C ALA A 172 9.01 -11.03 -9.36
N ILE A 173 9.14 -10.14 -10.34
CA ILE A 173 8.64 -8.77 -10.25
C ILE A 173 7.12 -8.83 -10.41
N ALA A 174 6.38 -8.26 -9.45
CA ALA A 174 4.92 -8.40 -9.42
C ALA A 174 4.23 -7.80 -10.65
N SER A 175 4.75 -6.70 -11.21
CA SER A 175 4.22 -6.11 -12.44
C SER A 175 4.36 -7.03 -13.66
N GLU A 176 5.46 -7.78 -13.74
CA GLU A 176 5.72 -8.72 -14.83
C GLU A 176 4.97 -10.03 -14.63
N PHE A 177 5.01 -10.57 -13.40
CA PHE A 177 4.36 -11.83 -13.04
C PHE A 177 2.87 -11.86 -13.38
N ARG A 178 2.22 -10.70 -13.36
CA ARG A 178 0.80 -10.54 -13.74
C ARG A 178 0.55 -10.89 -15.22
N TYR A 179 1.53 -10.68 -16.08
CA TYR A 179 1.41 -10.84 -17.53
C TYR A 179 2.15 -12.07 -18.06
N GLU A 180 2.99 -12.66 -17.22
CA GLU A 180 3.62 -13.94 -17.51
C GLU A 180 2.60 -15.08 -17.32
N GLU A 181 2.85 -16.20 -17.96
CA GLU A 181 2.14 -17.47 -17.72
C GLU A 181 3.04 -18.35 -16.82
N PRO A 182 3.11 -18.09 -15.51
CA PRO A 182 4.02 -18.81 -14.64
C PRO A 182 3.63 -20.29 -14.54
N VAL A 183 4.64 -21.15 -14.56
CA VAL A 183 4.43 -22.59 -14.36
C VAL A 183 4.21 -22.84 -12.87
N ILE A 184 2.95 -22.94 -12.48
CA ILE A 184 2.50 -23.18 -11.10
C ILE A 184 1.72 -24.49 -11.09
N ASN A 185 1.96 -25.34 -10.10
CA ASN A 185 1.25 -26.60 -9.88
C ASN A 185 0.68 -26.65 -8.45
N GLU A 186 -0.06 -27.68 -8.12
CA GLU A 186 -0.73 -27.85 -6.82
C GLU A 186 0.23 -27.86 -5.60
N LYS A 187 1.53 -28.07 -5.83
CA LYS A 187 2.57 -28.08 -4.80
C LYS A 187 3.44 -26.82 -4.82
N SER A 188 3.16 -25.88 -5.72
CA SER A 188 3.85 -24.59 -5.77
C SER A 188 3.25 -23.64 -4.73
N MET A 189 4.11 -22.98 -3.95
CA MET A 189 3.71 -21.93 -3.02
C MET A 189 4.03 -20.57 -3.65
N VAL A 190 3.08 -19.65 -3.64
CA VAL A 190 3.31 -18.26 -4.05
C VAL A 190 3.22 -17.35 -2.82
N ILE A 191 4.30 -16.61 -2.56
CA ILE A 191 4.39 -15.62 -1.48
C ILE A 191 4.34 -14.23 -2.09
N VAL A 192 3.24 -13.49 -1.88
CA VAL A 192 3.13 -12.10 -2.31
C VAL A 192 3.57 -11.19 -1.18
N VAL A 193 4.54 -10.30 -1.46
CA VAL A 193 5.02 -9.31 -0.48
C VAL A 193 4.62 -7.92 -0.98
N SER A 194 3.60 -7.35 -0.35
CA SER A 194 3.06 -6.02 -0.67
C SER A 194 3.01 -5.14 0.57
N GLN A 195 3.34 -3.86 0.42
CA GLN A 195 3.21 -2.87 1.49
C GLN A 195 1.78 -2.35 1.59
N SER A 196 1.11 -2.13 0.47
CA SER A 196 -0.27 -1.60 0.41
C SER A 196 -1.34 -2.69 0.49
N GLY A 197 -0.97 -3.95 0.20
CA GLY A 197 -1.92 -5.04 0.02
C GLY A 197 -2.62 -5.05 -1.35
N ALA A 198 -2.22 -4.12 -2.24
CA ALA A 198 -2.76 -4.01 -3.60
C ALA A 198 -1.90 -4.75 -4.61
#